data_abd43453d1daef1e4e9a61c0ae47ced7
#
_entry.id   abd43453d1daef1e4e9a61c0ae47ced7
#
_cell.length_a   1.000
_cell.length_b   1.000
_cell.length_c   1.000
_cell.angle_alpha   90.00
_cell.angle_beta   90.00
_cell.angle_gamma   90.00
#
_symmetry.space_group_name_H-M   'P 1'
#
loop_
_entity.id
_entity.type
_entity.pdbx_description
1 polymer ?
#
loop_
_entity_poly.entity_id
_entity_poly.type
_entity_poly.pdbx_seq_one_letter_code
_entity_poly.pdbx_strand_id
1 'polypeptide(L)'
;MRNIQDTFEHYNFSRGEQASLVELRDLAKLNRDRFAHDFHEFIFTFAHARAFIENESQVSIHHSKMGEWFVALFNGVYDDGYGNYLDEISDAHVRIGLPNHYVNVGMSYVRRYVRNLLMQEGLFDLMDAAEKIIDINLDILTSSYNKHDETNVLTTIQLIRDGMREQRVLPWLQPIFHTESLEVSHYECLMRIDHPVAGILSPMGFLDIAKRYRTYLSLSRSLIDAAFNRFRATAHRFAINLDYEDILDRSQREYILEQLRLFAPFSGQIILELVESEHMRDRAMLESFAEAARGHGATIAIDDFGSGFSNFDHIIGIRPECIKIDGSLIRDVHTNPVHAAAVESIALMARRLGIYTVAEFVHSQEVFETVRKLGIHYAQGYYLGAPQPQVL
;
A
#
# COMPACT_ATOMS: atom_id res chain seq x y z
N MET A 1 2.12 -24.32 -19.91
CA MET A 1 3.41 -23.95 -20.53
C MET A 1 3.10 -22.92 -21.63
N ARG A 2 3.81 -21.81 -21.65
CA ARG A 2 3.68 -20.79 -22.70
C ARG A 2 4.38 -21.33 -23.96
N ASN A 3 3.70 -21.31 -25.08
CA ASN A 3 4.35 -21.58 -26.35
C ASN A 3 5.13 -20.32 -26.76
N ILE A 4 6.45 -20.37 -26.72
CA ILE A 4 7.29 -19.20 -27.04
C ILE A 4 7.09 -18.75 -28.49
N GLN A 5 6.64 -19.63 -29.41
CA GLN A 5 6.35 -19.30 -30.82
C GLN A 5 5.20 -18.30 -30.90
N ASP A 6 4.16 -18.41 -30.07
CA ASP A 6 3.06 -17.43 -30.07
C ASP A 6 3.57 -16.02 -29.72
N THR A 7 4.57 -15.93 -28.81
CA THR A 7 5.22 -14.66 -28.47
C THR A 7 5.99 -14.11 -29.67
N PHE A 8 6.74 -14.95 -30.39
CA PHE A 8 7.48 -14.50 -31.60
C PHE A 8 6.55 -13.99 -32.69
N GLU A 9 5.38 -14.61 -32.88
CA GLU A 9 4.38 -14.13 -33.82
C GLU A 9 3.85 -12.75 -33.46
N HIS A 10 3.58 -12.49 -32.16
CA HIS A 10 3.14 -11.19 -31.67
C HIS A 10 4.17 -10.08 -31.94
N TYR A 11 5.46 -10.41 -31.83
CA TYR A 11 6.55 -9.46 -32.06
C TYR A 11 7.03 -9.43 -33.54
N ASN A 12 6.38 -10.18 -34.46
CA ASN A 12 6.84 -10.38 -35.83
C ASN A 12 8.33 -10.74 -35.89
N PHE A 13 8.78 -11.63 -34.97
CA PHE A 13 10.18 -12.06 -34.89
C PHE A 13 10.38 -13.31 -35.75
N SER A 14 10.82 -13.10 -36.98
CA SER A 14 10.96 -14.14 -38.00
C SER A 14 12.12 -15.11 -37.72
N ARG A 15 12.04 -16.31 -38.28
CA ARG A 15 13.16 -17.28 -38.19
C ARG A 15 14.45 -16.75 -38.85
N GLY A 16 14.35 -15.88 -39.86
CA GLY A 16 15.51 -15.23 -40.46
C GLY A 16 16.21 -14.29 -39.47
N GLU A 17 15.46 -13.46 -38.73
CA GLU A 17 15.98 -12.57 -37.68
C GLU A 17 16.58 -13.38 -36.52
N GLN A 18 15.93 -14.47 -36.11
CA GLN A 18 16.46 -15.37 -35.09
C GLN A 18 17.83 -15.94 -35.49
N ALA A 19 17.96 -16.37 -36.75
CA ALA A 19 19.21 -16.90 -37.25
C ALA A 19 20.32 -15.83 -37.40
N SER A 20 19.95 -14.61 -37.78
CA SER A 20 20.93 -13.51 -37.93
C SER A 20 21.55 -13.08 -36.61
N LEU A 21 20.82 -13.20 -35.47
CA LEU A 21 21.36 -12.86 -34.14
C LEU A 21 22.55 -13.74 -33.71
N VAL A 22 22.74 -14.90 -34.31
CA VAL A 22 23.93 -15.76 -34.07
C VAL A 22 25.23 -15.03 -34.43
N GLU A 23 25.20 -14.10 -35.38
CA GLU A 23 26.36 -13.28 -35.73
C GLU A 23 26.87 -12.42 -34.56
N LEU A 24 25.97 -12.08 -33.61
CA LEU A 24 26.29 -11.29 -32.43
C LEU A 24 26.86 -12.13 -31.25
N ARG A 25 26.82 -13.46 -31.37
CA ARG A 25 27.17 -14.36 -30.26
C ARG A 25 28.60 -14.18 -29.77
N ASP A 26 29.57 -14.09 -30.67
CA ASP A 26 30.96 -13.96 -30.30
C ASP A 26 31.27 -12.55 -29.79
N LEU A 27 30.60 -11.53 -30.34
CA LEU A 27 30.65 -10.16 -29.81
C LEU A 27 30.08 -10.08 -28.40
N ALA A 28 28.97 -10.77 -28.14
CA ALA A 28 28.36 -10.85 -26.81
C ALA A 28 29.27 -11.56 -25.80
N LYS A 29 29.93 -12.67 -26.20
CA LYS A 29 30.92 -13.35 -25.35
C LYS A 29 32.10 -12.46 -25.01
N LEU A 30 32.62 -11.71 -25.97
CA LEU A 30 33.74 -10.78 -25.76
C LEU A 30 33.40 -9.66 -24.78
N ASN A 31 32.15 -9.20 -24.77
CA ASN A 31 31.65 -8.13 -23.93
C ASN A 31 30.93 -8.61 -22.65
N ARG A 32 30.87 -9.92 -22.39
CA ARG A 32 30.13 -10.55 -21.30
C ARG A 32 30.42 -9.94 -19.94
N ASP A 33 31.69 -9.94 -19.56
CA ASP A 33 32.10 -9.51 -18.20
C ASP A 33 32.02 -8.00 -18.05
N ARG A 34 32.35 -7.24 -19.12
CA ARG A 34 32.19 -5.80 -19.16
C ARG A 34 30.69 -5.41 -19.02
N PHE A 35 29.82 -6.05 -19.79
CA PHE A 35 28.37 -5.82 -19.67
C PHE A 35 27.86 -6.07 -18.24
N ALA A 36 28.23 -7.22 -17.67
CA ALA A 36 27.79 -7.59 -16.32
C ALA A 36 28.28 -6.60 -15.26
N HIS A 37 29.54 -6.10 -15.40
CA HIS A 37 30.09 -5.07 -14.52
C HIS A 37 29.34 -3.74 -14.66
N ASP A 38 29.22 -3.22 -15.88
CA ASP A 38 28.57 -1.93 -16.15
C ASP A 38 27.08 -1.94 -15.76
N PHE A 39 26.41 -3.08 -15.93
CA PHE A 39 25.02 -3.30 -15.53
C PHE A 39 24.88 -3.26 -13.99
N HIS A 40 25.79 -3.88 -13.24
CA HIS A 40 25.80 -3.82 -11.78
C HIS A 40 26.04 -2.39 -11.28
N GLU A 41 27.02 -1.68 -11.81
CA GLU A 41 27.26 -0.28 -11.46
C GLU A 41 26.00 0.56 -11.66
N PHE A 42 25.30 0.34 -12.79
CA PHE A 42 24.04 1.03 -13.08
C PHE A 42 22.95 0.70 -12.06
N ILE A 43 22.70 -0.59 -11.76
CA ILE A 43 21.64 -0.99 -10.80
C ILE A 43 21.97 -0.46 -9.40
N PHE A 44 23.22 -0.47 -8.98
CA PHE A 44 23.61 -0.01 -7.66
C PHE A 44 23.53 1.51 -7.46
N THR A 45 23.24 2.29 -8.51
CA THR A 45 22.84 3.69 -8.35
C THR A 45 21.49 3.84 -7.65
N PHE A 46 20.65 2.79 -7.64
CA PHE A 46 19.35 2.79 -6.96
C PHE A 46 19.48 2.29 -5.52
N ALA A 47 19.19 3.15 -4.54
CA ALA A 47 19.34 2.84 -3.12
C ALA A 47 18.61 1.56 -2.69
N HIS A 48 17.42 1.29 -3.26
CA HIS A 48 16.62 0.10 -2.94
C HIS A 48 17.11 -1.17 -3.65
N ALA A 49 17.80 -1.09 -4.79
CA ALA A 49 18.30 -2.27 -5.50
C ALA A 49 19.37 -3.01 -4.70
N ARG A 50 20.17 -2.30 -3.90
CA ARG A 50 21.17 -2.89 -2.99
C ARG A 50 20.56 -3.79 -1.92
N ALA A 51 19.31 -3.52 -1.51
CA ALA A 51 18.64 -4.31 -0.48
C ALA A 51 18.33 -5.75 -0.92
N PHE A 52 18.31 -6.03 -2.23
CA PHE A 52 18.04 -7.35 -2.79
C PHE A 52 19.31 -8.20 -3.01
N ILE A 53 20.51 -7.62 -2.84
CA ILE A 53 21.80 -8.30 -2.98
C ILE A 53 22.62 -7.97 -1.73
N GLU A 54 22.54 -8.85 -0.73
CA GLU A 54 23.00 -8.57 0.65
C GLU A 54 24.51 -8.75 0.88
N ASN A 55 25.20 -9.52 0.03
CA ASN A 55 26.61 -9.84 0.26
C ASN A 55 27.42 -10.04 -1.04
N GLU A 56 28.77 -9.99 -0.92
CA GLU A 56 29.70 -10.11 -2.06
C GLU A 56 29.55 -11.42 -2.84
N SER A 57 29.20 -12.52 -2.19
CA SER A 57 29.01 -13.81 -2.87
C SER A 57 27.76 -13.79 -3.77
N GLN A 58 26.68 -13.15 -3.34
CA GLN A 58 25.47 -12.96 -4.15
C GLN A 58 25.73 -12.02 -5.33
N VAL A 59 26.52 -10.95 -5.14
CA VAL A 59 26.98 -10.06 -6.22
C VAL A 59 27.72 -10.87 -7.28
N SER A 60 28.68 -11.73 -6.89
CA SER A 60 29.45 -12.54 -7.83
C SER A 60 28.60 -13.54 -8.61
N ILE A 61 27.67 -14.20 -7.93
CA ILE A 61 26.72 -15.14 -8.58
C ILE A 61 25.82 -14.40 -9.56
N HIS A 62 25.27 -13.26 -9.16
CA HIS A 62 24.40 -12.46 -10.03
C HIS A 62 25.17 -11.91 -11.24
N HIS A 63 26.41 -11.47 -11.04
CA HIS A 63 27.31 -11.02 -12.10
C HIS A 63 27.51 -12.12 -13.15
N SER A 64 27.83 -13.36 -12.74
CA SER A 64 28.00 -14.49 -13.66
C SER A 64 26.71 -14.77 -14.44
N LYS A 65 25.56 -14.83 -13.73
CA LYS A 65 24.25 -15.09 -14.37
C LYS A 65 23.84 -14.00 -15.35
N MET A 66 24.12 -12.72 -15.04
CA MET A 66 23.86 -11.61 -15.95
C MET A 66 24.68 -11.72 -17.23
N GLY A 67 25.95 -12.09 -17.12
CA GLY A 67 26.80 -12.33 -18.27
C GLY A 67 26.36 -13.53 -19.10
N GLU A 68 25.91 -14.62 -18.46
CA GLU A 68 25.34 -15.79 -19.14
C GLU A 68 24.07 -15.46 -19.90
N TRP A 69 23.15 -14.73 -19.24
CA TRP A 69 21.92 -14.27 -19.86
C TRP A 69 22.16 -13.33 -21.04
N PHE A 70 23.11 -12.40 -20.91
CA PHE A 70 23.48 -11.49 -21.99
C PHE A 70 23.97 -12.23 -23.24
N VAL A 71 24.79 -13.28 -23.06
CA VAL A 71 25.21 -14.13 -24.19
C VAL A 71 24.05 -14.95 -24.74
N ALA A 72 23.13 -15.42 -23.90
CA ALA A 72 21.97 -16.20 -24.29
C ALA A 72 20.99 -15.40 -25.19
N LEU A 73 20.94 -14.06 -25.05
CA LEU A 73 20.17 -13.19 -25.93
C LEU A 73 20.50 -13.40 -27.42
N PHE A 74 21.72 -13.82 -27.74
CA PHE A 74 22.23 -13.94 -29.11
C PHE A 74 22.60 -15.38 -29.48
N ASN A 75 22.01 -16.38 -28.84
CA ASN A 75 22.28 -17.79 -29.10
C ASN A 75 21.68 -18.28 -30.44
N GLY A 76 20.66 -17.61 -30.95
CA GLY A 76 19.93 -18.02 -32.18
C GLY A 76 19.06 -19.28 -32.00
N VAL A 77 19.00 -19.83 -30.78
CA VAL A 77 18.13 -20.96 -30.44
C VAL A 77 17.14 -20.47 -29.37
N TYR A 78 15.91 -20.26 -29.79
CA TYR A 78 14.85 -19.71 -28.96
C TYR A 78 13.65 -20.66 -28.97
N ASP A 79 13.86 -21.79 -28.29
CA ASP A 79 12.87 -22.86 -28.11
C ASP A 79 12.15 -22.76 -26.75
N ASP A 80 11.31 -23.74 -26.43
CA ASP A 80 10.63 -23.80 -25.14
C ASP A 80 11.63 -23.87 -23.96
N GLY A 81 12.83 -24.40 -24.16
CA GLY A 81 13.91 -24.41 -23.16
C GLY A 81 14.38 -22.99 -22.83
N TYR A 82 14.51 -22.13 -23.85
CA TYR A 82 14.82 -20.71 -23.65
C TYR A 82 13.69 -19.98 -22.93
N GLY A 83 12.44 -20.25 -23.29
CA GLY A 83 11.27 -19.69 -22.60
C GLY A 83 11.23 -20.07 -21.12
N ASN A 84 11.44 -21.37 -20.79
CA ASN A 84 11.49 -21.86 -19.43
C ASN A 84 12.63 -21.22 -18.62
N TYR A 85 13.80 -21.03 -19.23
CA TYR A 85 14.92 -20.34 -18.58
C TYR A 85 14.58 -18.89 -18.20
N LEU A 86 13.86 -18.16 -19.04
CA LEU A 86 13.40 -16.81 -18.72
C LEU A 86 12.29 -16.81 -17.66
N ASP A 87 11.38 -17.78 -17.67
CA ASP A 87 10.36 -17.95 -16.63
C ASP A 87 11.01 -18.22 -15.28
N GLU A 88 12.08 -19.06 -15.20
CA GLU A 88 12.84 -19.28 -13.96
C GLU A 88 13.47 -17.99 -13.41
N ILE A 89 14.03 -17.15 -14.28
CA ILE A 89 14.57 -15.82 -13.88
C ILE A 89 13.44 -14.92 -13.36
N SER A 90 12.32 -14.87 -14.06
CA SER A 90 11.14 -14.10 -13.66
C SER A 90 10.62 -14.52 -12.28
N ASP A 91 10.44 -15.84 -12.07
CA ASP A 91 9.99 -16.39 -10.79
C ASP A 91 10.99 -16.12 -9.65
N ALA A 92 12.29 -16.12 -9.95
CA ALA A 92 13.30 -15.74 -8.97
C ALA A 92 13.17 -14.28 -8.54
N HIS A 93 12.94 -13.35 -9.49
CA HIS A 93 12.74 -11.94 -9.20
C HIS A 93 11.46 -11.71 -8.35
N VAL A 94 10.35 -12.36 -8.69
CA VAL A 94 9.10 -12.30 -7.91
C VAL A 94 9.32 -12.85 -6.49
N ARG A 95 10.04 -13.98 -6.35
CA ARG A 95 10.31 -14.62 -5.06
C ARG A 95 11.10 -13.76 -4.09
N ILE A 96 12.06 -12.97 -4.59
CA ILE A 96 12.82 -12.03 -3.76
C ILE A 96 12.10 -10.71 -3.54
N GLY A 97 10.89 -10.53 -4.10
CA GLY A 97 10.10 -9.30 -3.98
C GLY A 97 10.65 -8.12 -4.77
N LEU A 98 11.46 -8.37 -5.84
CA LEU A 98 11.98 -7.28 -6.68
C LEU A 98 10.81 -6.60 -7.43
N PRO A 99 10.58 -5.28 -7.25
CA PRO A 99 9.51 -4.59 -7.97
C PRO A 99 9.70 -4.63 -9.50
N ASN A 100 8.60 -4.85 -10.23
CA ASN A 100 8.61 -4.96 -11.70
C ASN A 100 9.27 -3.77 -12.41
N HIS A 101 9.16 -2.54 -11.86
CA HIS A 101 9.79 -1.37 -12.48
C HIS A 101 11.32 -1.48 -12.57
N TYR A 102 12.00 -2.20 -11.66
CA TYR A 102 13.46 -2.41 -11.75
C TYR A 102 13.83 -3.32 -12.93
N VAL A 103 12.99 -4.31 -13.26
CA VAL A 103 13.17 -5.13 -14.47
C VAL A 103 13.07 -4.24 -15.72
N ASN A 104 12.05 -3.38 -15.78
CA ASN A 104 11.86 -2.43 -16.90
C ASN A 104 13.05 -1.47 -17.06
N VAL A 105 13.54 -0.92 -15.95
CA VAL A 105 14.70 0.00 -15.95
C VAL A 105 15.98 -0.74 -16.37
N GLY A 106 16.19 -1.97 -15.88
CA GLY A 106 17.31 -2.83 -16.26
C GLY A 106 17.29 -3.13 -17.76
N MET A 107 16.12 -3.53 -18.30
CA MET A 107 15.98 -3.82 -19.74
C MET A 107 16.16 -2.57 -20.61
N SER A 108 15.77 -1.40 -20.14
CA SER A 108 16.09 -0.13 -20.80
C SER A 108 17.59 0.12 -20.89
N TYR A 109 18.34 -0.22 -19.84
CA TYR A 109 19.81 -0.16 -19.87
C TYR A 109 20.38 -1.15 -20.87
N VAL A 110 19.91 -2.42 -20.88
CA VAL A 110 20.33 -3.46 -21.82
C VAL A 110 20.15 -3.01 -23.25
N ARG A 111 18.99 -2.44 -23.58
CA ARG A 111 18.70 -1.93 -24.92
C ARG A 111 19.69 -0.86 -25.37
N ARG A 112 20.00 0.10 -24.50
CA ARG A 112 21.00 1.15 -24.80
C ARG A 112 22.39 0.58 -24.97
N TYR A 113 22.78 -0.38 -24.13
CA TYR A 113 24.10 -1.02 -24.20
C TYR A 113 24.27 -1.77 -25.53
N VAL A 114 23.31 -2.62 -25.89
CA VAL A 114 23.30 -3.38 -27.15
C VAL A 114 23.30 -2.45 -28.36
N ARG A 115 22.47 -1.43 -28.36
CA ARG A 115 22.43 -0.44 -29.46
C ARG A 115 23.78 0.23 -29.64
N ASN A 116 24.42 0.69 -28.57
CA ASN A 116 25.73 1.33 -28.65
C ASN A 116 26.80 0.37 -29.16
N LEU A 117 26.76 -0.89 -28.71
CA LEU A 117 27.68 -1.93 -29.17
C LEU A 117 27.55 -2.18 -30.66
N LEU A 118 26.31 -2.34 -31.17
CA LEU A 118 26.04 -2.55 -32.62
C LEU A 118 26.45 -1.34 -33.46
N MET A 119 26.22 -0.12 -32.93
CA MET A 119 26.65 1.10 -33.62
C MET A 119 28.18 1.21 -33.71
N GLN A 120 28.92 0.83 -32.69
CA GLN A 120 30.39 0.84 -32.68
C GLN A 120 30.99 -0.16 -33.67
N GLU A 121 30.34 -1.31 -33.82
CA GLU A 121 30.78 -2.38 -34.73
C GLU A 121 30.20 -2.22 -36.19
N GLY A 122 29.36 -1.22 -36.43
CA GLY A 122 28.75 -0.98 -37.73
C GLY A 122 27.68 -2.00 -38.15
N LEU A 123 27.11 -2.74 -37.20
CA LEU A 123 26.14 -3.83 -37.40
C LEU A 123 24.68 -3.32 -37.37
N PHE A 124 24.39 -2.33 -38.20
CA PHE A 124 23.08 -1.66 -38.21
C PHE A 124 21.93 -2.57 -38.67
N ASP A 125 22.18 -3.52 -39.56
CA ASP A 125 21.19 -4.44 -40.13
C ASP A 125 20.64 -5.42 -39.05
N LEU A 126 21.36 -5.64 -37.98
CA LEU A 126 20.95 -6.52 -36.87
C LEU A 126 20.20 -5.79 -35.75
N MET A 127 20.05 -4.48 -35.85
CA MET A 127 19.50 -3.66 -34.73
C MET A 127 18.03 -4.00 -34.44
N ASP A 128 17.20 -4.14 -35.47
CA ASP A 128 15.77 -4.47 -35.33
C ASP A 128 15.58 -5.85 -34.66
N ALA A 129 16.31 -6.86 -35.14
CA ALA A 129 16.27 -8.19 -34.57
C ALA A 129 16.75 -8.21 -33.10
N ALA A 130 17.79 -7.44 -32.75
CA ALA A 130 18.31 -7.32 -31.42
C ALA A 130 17.32 -6.58 -30.49
N GLU A 131 16.64 -5.56 -30.94
CA GLU A 131 15.60 -4.87 -30.18
C GLU A 131 14.40 -5.78 -29.93
N LYS A 132 13.94 -6.55 -30.91
CA LYS A 132 12.85 -7.52 -30.76
C LYS A 132 13.15 -8.60 -29.70
N ILE A 133 14.33 -9.21 -29.75
CA ILE A 133 14.66 -10.24 -28.74
C ILE A 133 14.74 -9.65 -27.33
N ILE A 134 15.20 -8.40 -27.17
CA ILE A 134 15.22 -7.70 -25.88
C ILE A 134 13.77 -7.45 -25.40
N ASP A 135 12.87 -7.02 -26.28
CA ASP A 135 11.45 -6.79 -25.94
C ASP A 135 10.73 -8.09 -25.59
N ILE A 136 11.00 -9.18 -26.31
CA ILE A 136 10.48 -10.52 -25.99
C ILE A 136 10.95 -10.99 -24.61
N ASN A 137 12.24 -10.77 -24.30
CA ASN A 137 12.77 -11.07 -22.97
C ASN A 137 12.06 -10.26 -21.89
N LEU A 138 11.86 -8.95 -22.12
CA LEU A 138 11.12 -8.11 -21.18
C LEU A 138 9.69 -8.61 -20.94
N ASP A 139 8.95 -8.96 -22.00
CA ASP A 139 7.59 -9.49 -21.90
C ASP A 139 7.56 -10.79 -21.06
N ILE A 140 8.49 -11.72 -21.32
CA ILE A 140 8.55 -12.98 -20.57
C ILE A 140 8.99 -12.74 -19.12
N LEU A 141 10.03 -11.95 -18.88
CA LEU A 141 10.53 -11.64 -17.53
C LEU A 141 9.50 -10.91 -16.67
N THR A 142 8.57 -10.18 -17.28
CA THR A 142 7.50 -9.49 -16.54
C THR A 142 6.22 -10.32 -16.43
N SER A 143 6.11 -11.44 -17.13
CA SER A 143 4.89 -12.26 -17.16
C SER A 143 4.53 -12.91 -15.81
N SER A 144 5.53 -13.36 -15.03
CA SER A 144 5.29 -13.96 -13.72
C SER A 144 4.81 -12.93 -12.70
N TYR A 145 5.21 -11.66 -12.84
CA TYR A 145 4.66 -10.57 -12.02
C TYR A 145 3.15 -10.42 -12.25
N ASN A 146 2.72 -10.38 -13.52
CA ASN A 146 1.31 -10.26 -13.86
C ASN A 146 0.50 -11.45 -13.34
N LYS A 147 1.00 -12.69 -13.51
CA LYS A 147 0.35 -13.91 -13.00
C LYS A 147 0.28 -13.91 -11.47
N HIS A 148 1.37 -13.49 -10.81
CA HIS A 148 1.42 -13.44 -9.36
C HIS A 148 0.45 -12.38 -8.82
N ASP A 149 0.43 -11.19 -9.42
CA ASP A 149 -0.49 -10.11 -9.06
C ASP A 149 -1.95 -10.52 -9.27
N GLU A 150 -2.30 -11.11 -10.40
CA GLU A 150 -3.64 -11.62 -10.68
C GLU A 150 -4.07 -12.71 -9.69
N THR A 151 -3.18 -13.65 -9.39
CA THR A 151 -3.47 -14.73 -8.43
C THR A 151 -3.65 -14.17 -7.03
N ASN A 152 -2.81 -13.23 -6.60
CA ASN A 152 -2.93 -12.56 -5.31
C ASN A 152 -4.24 -11.77 -5.21
N VAL A 153 -4.59 -11.04 -6.26
CA VAL A 153 -5.86 -10.29 -6.31
C VAL A 153 -7.06 -11.22 -6.19
N LEU A 154 -7.12 -12.29 -6.99
CA LEU A 154 -8.23 -13.25 -6.94
C LEU A 154 -8.32 -13.94 -5.58
N THR A 155 -7.18 -14.35 -5.03
CA THR A 155 -7.10 -14.95 -3.69
C THR A 155 -7.60 -13.97 -2.63
N THR A 156 -7.15 -12.71 -2.67
CA THR A 156 -7.59 -11.68 -1.72
C THR A 156 -9.07 -11.39 -1.83
N ILE A 157 -9.62 -11.30 -3.05
CA ILE A 157 -11.07 -11.13 -3.26
C ILE A 157 -11.84 -12.32 -2.66
N GLN A 158 -11.34 -13.54 -2.82
CA GLN A 158 -11.96 -14.73 -2.24
C GLN A 158 -11.92 -14.68 -0.71
N LEU A 159 -10.76 -14.33 -0.11
CA LEU A 159 -10.62 -14.15 1.35
C LEU A 159 -11.59 -13.11 1.91
N ILE A 160 -11.75 -11.98 1.21
CA ILE A 160 -12.71 -10.93 1.57
C ILE A 160 -14.14 -11.48 1.54
N ARG A 161 -14.53 -12.16 0.47
CA ARG A 161 -15.90 -12.72 0.31
C ARG A 161 -16.20 -13.77 1.36
N ASP A 162 -15.26 -14.66 1.63
CA ASP A 162 -15.40 -15.70 2.66
C ASP A 162 -15.49 -15.07 4.04
N GLY A 163 -14.66 -14.06 4.34
CA GLY A 163 -14.73 -13.31 5.59
C GLY A 163 -16.09 -12.66 5.84
N MET A 164 -16.68 -12.02 4.81
CA MET A 164 -18.01 -11.43 4.90
C MET A 164 -19.10 -12.50 5.06
N ARG A 165 -19.08 -13.54 4.23
CA ARG A 165 -20.07 -14.64 4.27
C ARG A 165 -20.12 -15.35 5.62
N GLU A 166 -18.94 -15.54 6.23
CA GLU A 166 -18.79 -16.25 7.50
C GLU A 166 -18.82 -15.32 8.71
N GLN A 167 -19.15 -14.04 8.52
CA GLN A 167 -19.19 -13.01 9.58
C GLN A 167 -17.86 -12.90 10.35
N ARG A 168 -16.75 -13.01 9.65
CA ARG A 168 -15.40 -12.94 10.20
C ARG A 168 -14.71 -11.58 9.96
N VAL A 169 -15.45 -10.58 9.51
CA VAL A 169 -15.01 -9.18 9.52
C VAL A 169 -15.24 -8.65 10.92
N LEU A 170 -14.16 -8.44 11.66
CA LEU A 170 -14.21 -8.17 13.10
C LEU A 170 -13.51 -6.85 13.43
N PRO A 171 -14.04 -6.08 14.41
CA PRO A 171 -13.31 -4.96 14.98
C PRO A 171 -12.23 -5.45 15.94
N TRP A 172 -10.98 -5.11 15.69
CA TRP A 172 -9.95 -5.11 16.70
C TRP A 172 -9.92 -3.75 17.37
N LEU A 173 -9.81 -3.74 18.68
CA LEU A 173 -10.03 -2.59 19.53
C LEU A 173 -8.69 -2.02 19.97
N GLN A 174 -8.37 -0.80 19.53
CA GLN A 174 -7.21 -0.09 20.03
C GLN A 174 -7.66 0.96 21.05
N PRO A 175 -7.15 0.91 22.29
CA PRO A 175 -7.55 1.87 23.32
C PRO A 175 -6.94 3.25 23.06
N ILE A 176 -7.75 4.28 23.28
CA ILE A 176 -7.37 5.69 23.27
C ILE A 176 -7.49 6.21 24.70
N PHE A 177 -6.39 6.75 25.22
CA PHE A 177 -6.25 7.12 26.62
C PHE A 177 -6.32 8.63 26.81
N HIS A 178 -6.89 9.05 27.93
CA HIS A 178 -6.69 10.41 28.42
C HIS A 178 -5.22 10.64 28.77
N THR A 179 -4.62 11.73 28.29
CA THR A 179 -3.20 12.03 28.55
C THR A 179 -2.92 12.36 30.02
N GLU A 180 -3.89 12.88 30.76
CA GLU A 180 -3.73 13.27 32.16
C GLU A 180 -4.04 12.12 33.12
N SER A 181 -5.18 11.42 32.98
CA SER A 181 -5.60 10.37 33.93
C SER A 181 -5.08 8.98 33.58
N LEU A 182 -4.65 8.75 32.30
CA LEU A 182 -4.32 7.44 31.75
C LEU A 182 -5.49 6.44 31.78
N GLU A 183 -6.72 6.93 31.91
CA GLU A 183 -7.92 6.11 31.76
C GLU A 183 -8.28 5.97 30.28
N VAL A 184 -8.84 4.80 29.92
CA VAL A 184 -9.33 4.58 28.55
C VAL A 184 -10.56 5.46 28.33
N SER A 185 -10.50 6.32 27.33
CA SER A 185 -11.60 7.18 26.90
C SER A 185 -12.58 6.44 26.00
N HIS A 186 -12.03 5.77 24.97
CA HIS A 186 -12.77 5.03 23.98
C HIS A 186 -11.86 4.06 23.22
N TYR A 187 -12.43 3.26 22.32
CA TYR A 187 -11.70 2.31 21.49
C TYR A 187 -11.89 2.63 20.02
N GLU A 188 -10.82 2.61 19.25
CA GLU A 188 -10.93 2.61 17.79
C GLU A 188 -11.14 1.19 17.29
N CYS A 189 -12.15 1.01 16.41
CA CYS A 189 -12.51 -0.25 15.76
C CYS A 189 -11.73 -0.42 14.47
N LEU A 190 -10.61 -1.10 14.53
CA LEU A 190 -9.74 -1.39 13.40
C LEU A 190 -10.18 -2.67 12.69
N MET A 191 -10.58 -2.58 11.43
CA MET A 191 -11.02 -3.73 10.64
C MET A 191 -9.97 -4.84 10.61
N ARG A 192 -10.40 -6.09 10.82
CA ARG A 192 -9.62 -7.31 10.57
C ARG A 192 -10.52 -8.36 9.95
N ILE A 193 -9.94 -9.21 9.13
CA ILE A 193 -10.61 -10.41 8.64
C ILE A 193 -9.93 -11.60 9.30
N ASP A 194 -10.67 -12.35 10.12
CA ASP A 194 -10.20 -13.58 10.76
C ASP A 194 -10.46 -14.76 9.82
N HIS A 195 -9.44 -15.14 9.03
CA HIS A 195 -9.57 -16.21 8.06
C HIS A 195 -8.97 -17.53 8.59
N PRO A 196 -9.70 -18.68 8.50
CA PRO A 196 -9.27 -19.94 9.12
C PRO A 196 -7.92 -20.48 8.65
N VAL A 197 -7.52 -20.14 7.43
CA VAL A 197 -6.27 -20.61 6.80
C VAL A 197 -5.23 -19.49 6.76
N ALA A 198 -5.63 -18.27 6.38
CA ALA A 198 -4.72 -17.15 6.22
C ALA A 198 -4.44 -16.39 7.55
N GLY A 199 -5.17 -16.72 8.62
CA GLY A 199 -5.06 -16.03 9.91
C GLY A 199 -5.69 -14.63 9.89
N ILE A 200 -5.20 -13.74 10.75
CA ILE A 200 -5.72 -12.38 10.87
C ILE A 200 -5.15 -11.48 9.77
N LEU A 201 -6.02 -11.01 8.90
CA LEU A 201 -5.65 -10.08 7.83
C LEU A 201 -5.88 -8.64 8.29
N SER A 202 -4.88 -7.78 8.10
CA SER A 202 -4.97 -6.33 8.33
C SER A 202 -5.43 -5.58 7.08
N PRO A 203 -6.00 -4.36 7.19
CA PRO A 203 -6.44 -3.55 6.05
C PRO A 203 -5.38 -3.34 4.97
N MET A 204 -4.11 -3.15 5.35
CA MET A 204 -2.99 -3.02 4.39
C MET A 204 -2.89 -4.17 3.39
N GLY A 205 -3.35 -5.37 3.77
CA GLY A 205 -3.29 -6.55 2.89
C GLY A 205 -4.48 -6.68 1.93
N PHE A 206 -5.59 -5.94 2.14
CA PHE A 206 -6.80 -6.16 1.33
C PHE A 206 -7.60 -4.89 0.96
N LEU A 207 -7.38 -3.75 1.63
CA LEU A 207 -8.26 -2.59 1.50
C LEU A 207 -8.22 -1.98 0.09
N ASP A 208 -7.04 -1.83 -0.50
CA ASP A 208 -6.87 -1.30 -1.85
C ASP A 208 -7.54 -2.20 -2.90
N ILE A 209 -7.41 -3.53 -2.71
CA ILE A 209 -8.08 -4.51 -3.56
C ILE A 209 -9.60 -4.42 -3.37
N ALA A 210 -10.07 -4.28 -2.12
CA ALA A 210 -11.49 -4.13 -1.84
C ALA A 210 -12.09 -2.88 -2.51
N LYS A 211 -11.40 -1.74 -2.47
CA LYS A 211 -11.80 -0.51 -3.15
C LYS A 211 -11.79 -0.70 -4.67
N ARG A 212 -10.68 -1.16 -5.23
CA ARG A 212 -10.51 -1.38 -6.68
C ARG A 212 -11.58 -2.31 -7.27
N TYR A 213 -11.98 -3.35 -6.54
CA TYR A 213 -12.96 -4.34 -6.99
C TYR A 213 -14.36 -4.14 -6.39
N ARG A 214 -14.64 -2.95 -5.84
CA ARG A 214 -15.96 -2.51 -5.37
C ARG A 214 -16.58 -3.41 -4.29
N THR A 215 -15.75 -4.01 -3.45
CA THR A 215 -16.21 -4.80 -2.30
C THR A 215 -16.10 -4.03 -0.98
N TYR A 216 -15.48 -2.84 -1.01
CA TYR A 216 -15.21 -2.02 0.16
C TYR A 216 -16.48 -1.67 0.95
N LEU A 217 -17.55 -1.17 0.30
CA LEU A 217 -18.77 -0.77 0.99
C LEU A 217 -19.44 -1.94 1.73
N SER A 218 -19.35 -3.16 1.17
CA SER A 218 -19.86 -4.36 1.84
C SER A 218 -19.01 -4.76 3.05
N LEU A 219 -17.69 -4.57 2.97
CA LEU A 219 -16.78 -4.76 4.11
C LEU A 219 -17.05 -3.74 5.22
N SER A 220 -17.21 -2.47 4.86
CA SER A 220 -17.55 -1.38 5.78
C SER A 220 -18.83 -1.69 6.54
N ARG A 221 -19.90 -2.13 5.84
CA ARG A 221 -21.15 -2.58 6.49
C ARG A 221 -20.92 -3.72 7.47
N SER A 222 -20.15 -4.73 7.08
CA SER A 222 -19.84 -5.87 7.95
C SER A 222 -19.11 -5.44 9.22
N LEU A 223 -18.16 -4.50 9.11
CA LEU A 223 -17.47 -3.93 10.26
C LEU A 223 -18.40 -3.14 11.17
N ILE A 224 -19.25 -2.27 10.57
CA ILE A 224 -20.22 -1.46 11.29
C ILE A 224 -21.14 -2.38 12.10
N ASP A 225 -21.73 -3.41 11.47
CA ASP A 225 -22.59 -4.38 12.16
C ASP A 225 -21.86 -5.08 13.31
N ALA A 226 -20.64 -5.54 13.08
CA ALA A 226 -19.85 -6.22 14.09
C ALA A 226 -19.51 -5.31 15.27
N ALA A 227 -19.12 -4.05 15.00
CA ALA A 227 -18.80 -3.07 16.04
C ALA A 227 -20.04 -2.70 16.86
N PHE A 228 -21.17 -2.38 16.20
CA PHE A 228 -22.41 -2.05 16.90
C PHE A 228 -22.91 -3.21 17.77
N ASN A 229 -22.87 -4.44 17.24
CA ASN A 229 -23.25 -5.62 18.01
C ASN A 229 -22.33 -5.83 19.22
N ARG A 230 -21.03 -5.58 19.06
CA ARG A 230 -20.03 -5.71 20.13
C ARG A 230 -20.27 -4.74 21.27
N PHE A 231 -20.56 -3.48 20.96
CA PHE A 231 -20.67 -2.41 21.96
C PHE A 231 -22.07 -2.20 22.52
N ARG A 232 -23.10 -2.80 21.92
CA ARG A 232 -24.50 -2.65 22.38
C ARG A 232 -24.73 -3.02 23.85
N ALA A 233 -23.95 -3.93 24.39
CA ALA A 233 -24.07 -4.39 25.78
C ALA A 233 -22.99 -3.78 26.72
N THR A 234 -22.26 -2.76 26.26
CA THR A 234 -21.19 -2.13 27.03
C THR A 234 -21.45 -0.65 27.26
N ALA A 235 -20.78 -0.05 28.24
CA ALA A 235 -20.79 1.40 28.45
C ALA A 235 -19.64 2.12 27.74
N HIS A 236 -18.77 1.38 27.02
CA HIS A 236 -17.62 1.95 26.36
C HIS A 236 -18.00 2.73 25.12
N ARG A 237 -17.30 3.83 24.89
CA ARG A 237 -17.35 4.57 23.65
C ARG A 237 -16.44 3.90 22.61
N PHE A 238 -16.80 4.00 21.35
CA PHE A 238 -16.01 3.43 20.25
C PHE A 238 -16.05 4.31 19.00
N ALA A 239 -14.98 4.24 18.23
CA ALA A 239 -14.82 4.95 16.98
C ALA A 239 -14.81 3.97 15.81
N ILE A 240 -15.36 4.42 14.68
CA ILE A 240 -15.38 3.69 13.40
C ILE A 240 -14.86 4.62 12.32
N ASN A 241 -13.87 4.16 11.56
CA ASN A 241 -13.35 4.83 10.39
C ASN A 241 -14.34 4.75 9.23
N LEU A 242 -14.65 5.88 8.62
CA LEU A 242 -15.44 6.01 7.40
C LEU A 242 -14.60 6.63 6.30
N ASP A 243 -14.49 5.94 5.19
CA ASP A 243 -13.89 6.47 3.98
C ASP A 243 -14.86 7.44 3.26
N TYR A 244 -14.32 8.30 2.41
CA TYR A 244 -15.14 9.19 1.60
C TYR A 244 -16.16 8.43 0.72
N GLU A 245 -15.84 7.22 0.28
CA GLU A 245 -16.76 6.34 -0.47
C GLU A 245 -17.99 5.95 0.35
N ASP A 246 -17.88 5.77 1.68
CA ASP A 246 -19.01 5.48 2.56
C ASP A 246 -20.03 6.63 2.58
N ILE A 247 -19.56 7.85 2.37
CA ILE A 247 -20.38 9.05 2.40
C ILE A 247 -20.89 9.41 1.00
N LEU A 248 -20.13 9.15 -0.05
CA LEU A 248 -20.54 9.37 -1.44
C LEU A 248 -21.68 8.47 -1.85
N ASP A 249 -21.63 7.19 -1.48
CA ASP A 249 -22.69 6.25 -1.84
C ASP A 249 -23.96 6.51 -1.02
N ARG A 250 -25.05 6.81 -1.72
CA ARG A 250 -26.32 7.13 -1.08
C ARG A 250 -26.86 5.99 -0.21
N SER A 251 -26.79 4.77 -0.71
CA SER A 251 -27.28 3.58 0.00
C SER A 251 -26.45 3.31 1.26
N GLN A 252 -25.17 3.58 1.20
CA GLN A 252 -24.25 3.44 2.33
C GLN A 252 -24.53 4.50 3.41
N ARG A 253 -24.71 5.78 3.01
CA ARG A 253 -25.09 6.84 3.95
C ARG A 253 -26.39 6.54 4.66
N GLU A 254 -27.43 6.17 3.90
CA GLU A 254 -28.74 5.82 4.46
C GLU A 254 -28.62 4.63 5.43
N TYR A 255 -27.80 3.63 5.09
CA TYR A 255 -27.51 2.50 5.96
C TYR A 255 -26.82 2.93 7.26
N ILE A 256 -25.75 3.75 7.20
CA ILE A 256 -25.05 4.24 8.40
C ILE A 256 -26.00 5.02 9.31
N LEU A 257 -26.75 5.96 8.76
CA LEU A 257 -27.71 6.75 9.53
C LEU A 257 -28.81 5.89 10.18
N GLU A 258 -29.26 4.86 9.50
CA GLU A 258 -30.23 3.90 10.07
C GLU A 258 -29.60 3.07 11.20
N GLN A 259 -28.34 2.62 11.07
CA GLN A 259 -27.65 1.95 12.17
C GLN A 259 -27.48 2.87 13.38
N LEU A 260 -27.13 4.13 13.17
CA LEU A 260 -27.04 5.13 14.25
C LEU A 260 -28.41 5.31 14.93
N ARG A 261 -29.49 5.40 14.16
CA ARG A 261 -30.86 5.52 14.68
C ARG A 261 -31.25 4.31 15.53
N LEU A 262 -30.92 3.10 15.10
CA LEU A 262 -31.18 1.86 15.84
C LEU A 262 -30.34 1.74 17.11
N PHE A 263 -29.19 2.42 17.13
CA PHE A 263 -28.30 2.47 18.28
C PHE A 263 -28.59 3.67 19.22
N ALA A 264 -29.52 4.52 18.88
CA ALA A 264 -29.86 5.75 19.63
C ALA A 264 -30.05 5.58 21.16
N PRO A 265 -30.52 4.43 21.70
CA PRO A 265 -30.57 4.22 23.15
C PRO A 265 -29.21 4.30 23.83
N PHE A 266 -28.12 4.20 23.08
CA PHE A 266 -26.73 4.28 23.50
C PHE A 266 -26.03 5.53 22.92
N SER A 267 -26.79 6.61 22.70
CA SER A 267 -26.28 7.86 22.12
C SER A 267 -25.08 8.39 22.93
N GLY A 268 -24.14 9.00 22.23
CA GLY A 268 -22.89 9.50 22.81
C GLY A 268 -21.77 8.48 22.93
N GLN A 269 -22.02 7.20 22.58
CA GLN A 269 -20.98 6.17 22.56
C GLN A 269 -20.23 6.06 21.22
N ILE A 270 -20.83 6.54 20.11
CA ILE A 270 -20.30 6.36 18.76
C ILE A 270 -19.53 7.60 18.32
N ILE A 271 -18.33 7.35 17.83
CA ILE A 271 -17.48 8.35 17.15
C ILE A 271 -17.32 7.90 15.71
N LEU A 272 -17.62 8.76 14.76
CA LEU A 272 -17.37 8.53 13.34
C LEU A 272 -16.10 9.30 12.95
N GLU A 273 -15.07 8.58 12.53
CA GLU A 273 -13.80 9.14 12.10
C GLU A 273 -13.84 9.30 10.58
N LEU A 274 -13.77 10.54 10.12
CA LEU A 274 -13.78 10.90 8.71
C LEU A 274 -12.34 11.13 8.25
N VAL A 275 -11.85 10.27 7.36
CA VAL A 275 -10.48 10.40 6.82
C VAL A 275 -10.39 11.65 5.97
N GLU A 276 -9.42 12.52 6.27
CA GLU A 276 -9.11 13.68 5.44
C GLU A 276 -8.47 13.22 4.13
N SER A 277 -9.07 13.51 2.99
CA SER A 277 -8.52 13.16 1.68
C SER A 277 -8.66 14.32 0.68
N GLU A 278 -7.71 14.39 -0.29
CA GLU A 278 -7.78 15.34 -1.42
C GLU A 278 -9.07 15.23 -2.25
N HIS A 279 -9.76 14.10 -2.16
CA HIS A 279 -10.93 13.77 -2.96
C HIS A 279 -12.24 14.28 -2.36
N MET A 280 -12.25 14.95 -1.21
CA MET A 280 -13.44 15.51 -0.56
C MET A 280 -14.00 16.69 -1.37
N ARG A 281 -14.57 16.42 -2.54
CA ARG A 281 -15.07 17.43 -3.48
C ARG A 281 -16.45 17.96 -3.12
N ASP A 282 -17.28 17.17 -2.45
CA ASP A 282 -18.66 17.55 -2.08
C ASP A 282 -18.73 17.87 -0.58
N ARG A 283 -18.30 19.06 -0.23
CA ARG A 283 -18.31 19.58 1.13
C ARG A 283 -19.72 19.63 1.72
N ALA A 284 -20.71 20.07 0.94
CA ALA A 284 -22.08 20.20 1.41
C ALA A 284 -22.68 18.85 1.82
N MET A 285 -22.31 17.78 1.11
CA MET A 285 -22.73 16.41 1.46
C MET A 285 -22.10 15.96 2.78
N LEU A 286 -20.79 16.21 2.98
CA LEU A 286 -20.10 15.86 4.24
C LEU A 286 -20.67 16.61 5.44
N GLU A 287 -20.92 17.93 5.31
CA GLU A 287 -21.54 18.74 6.35
C GLU A 287 -22.94 18.24 6.67
N SER A 288 -23.75 17.94 5.66
CA SER A 288 -25.10 17.38 5.83
C SER A 288 -25.11 16.02 6.49
N PHE A 289 -24.17 15.13 6.11
CA PHE A 289 -24.02 13.83 6.75
C PHE A 289 -23.61 13.95 8.21
N ALA A 290 -22.60 14.79 8.51
CA ALA A 290 -22.12 15.04 9.87
C ALA A 290 -23.25 15.57 10.78
N GLU A 291 -24.05 16.50 10.28
CA GLU A 291 -25.20 17.05 11.02
C GLU A 291 -26.28 15.99 11.27
N ALA A 292 -26.61 15.17 10.25
CA ALA A 292 -27.55 14.07 10.41
C ALA A 292 -27.07 13.03 11.40
N ALA A 293 -25.77 12.66 11.38
CA ALA A 293 -25.16 11.72 12.31
C ALA A 293 -25.20 12.25 13.77
N ARG A 294 -24.91 13.55 13.97
CA ARG A 294 -25.08 14.21 15.27
C ARG A 294 -26.52 14.19 15.76
N GLY A 295 -27.48 14.35 14.86
CA GLY A 295 -28.91 14.23 15.17
C GLY A 295 -29.29 12.86 15.74
N HIS A 296 -28.51 11.84 15.49
CA HIS A 296 -28.61 10.49 16.06
C HIS A 296 -27.64 10.24 17.23
N GLY A 297 -26.93 11.28 17.71
CA GLY A 297 -26.04 11.21 18.90
C GLY A 297 -24.62 10.73 18.63
N ALA A 298 -24.19 10.68 17.36
CA ALA A 298 -22.79 10.40 17.02
C ALA A 298 -21.89 11.63 17.26
N THR A 299 -20.65 11.39 17.60
CA THR A 299 -19.55 12.37 17.63
C THR A 299 -18.78 12.27 16.31
N ILE A 300 -18.34 13.40 15.75
CA ILE A 300 -17.56 13.42 14.51
C ILE A 300 -16.10 13.74 14.85
N ALA A 301 -15.19 12.91 14.35
CA ALA A 301 -13.76 13.15 14.40
C ALA A 301 -13.20 13.29 12.96
N ILE A 302 -12.19 14.14 12.80
CA ILE A 302 -11.39 14.20 11.57
C ILE A 302 -10.12 13.40 11.82
N ASP A 303 -9.85 12.45 10.94
CA ASP A 303 -8.67 11.58 11.00
C ASP A 303 -7.53 12.07 10.11
N ASP A 304 -6.30 11.62 10.37
CA ASP A 304 -5.07 11.92 9.63
C ASP A 304 -4.74 13.42 9.48
N PHE A 305 -5.16 14.25 10.44
CA PHE A 305 -4.94 15.68 10.36
C PHE A 305 -3.46 16.06 10.45
N GLY A 306 -2.96 16.76 9.44
CA GLY A 306 -1.56 17.17 9.34
C GLY A 306 -0.71 16.29 8.40
N SER A 307 -1.29 15.28 7.77
CA SER A 307 -0.59 14.40 6.80
C SER A 307 -0.16 15.07 5.49
N GLY A 308 -0.46 16.37 5.32
CA GLY A 308 -0.05 17.19 4.16
C GLY A 308 -1.22 17.76 3.34
N PHE A 309 -2.43 17.29 3.54
CA PHE A 309 -3.64 17.74 2.83
C PHE A 309 -4.60 18.53 3.71
N SER A 310 -4.19 18.87 4.93
CA SER A 310 -5.04 19.50 5.94
C SER A 310 -5.60 20.83 5.47
N ASN A 311 -6.92 20.85 5.23
CA ASN A 311 -7.65 22.05 4.85
C ASN A 311 -8.49 22.55 6.03
N PHE A 312 -8.10 23.70 6.59
CA PHE A 312 -8.86 24.35 7.68
C PHE A 312 -10.33 24.61 7.33
N ASP A 313 -10.66 24.75 6.04
CA ASP A 313 -12.03 24.90 5.59
C ASP A 313 -12.91 23.69 5.94
N HIS A 314 -12.34 22.47 5.96
CA HIS A 314 -13.06 21.27 6.38
C HIS A 314 -13.41 21.31 7.86
N ILE A 315 -12.50 21.79 8.72
CA ILE A 315 -12.78 21.94 10.16
C ILE A 315 -13.91 22.95 10.37
N ILE A 316 -13.88 24.08 9.67
CA ILE A 316 -14.88 25.13 9.81
C ILE A 316 -16.26 24.64 9.35
N GLY A 317 -16.34 23.85 8.27
CA GLY A 317 -17.60 23.37 7.72
C GLY A 317 -18.18 22.19 8.48
N ILE A 318 -17.37 21.17 8.73
CA ILE A 318 -17.80 19.93 9.41
C ILE A 318 -18.00 20.17 10.91
N ARG A 319 -17.26 21.11 11.53
CA ARG A 319 -17.26 21.41 12.97
C ARG A 319 -17.07 20.15 13.82
N PRO A 320 -15.97 19.42 13.62
CA PRO A 320 -15.76 18.16 14.34
C PRO A 320 -15.64 18.41 15.83
N GLU A 321 -16.03 17.43 16.65
CA GLU A 321 -15.80 17.42 18.08
C GLU A 321 -14.38 16.95 18.44
N CYS A 322 -13.70 16.25 17.51
CA CYS A 322 -12.36 15.72 17.71
C CYS A 322 -11.50 15.82 16.46
N ILE A 323 -10.20 15.98 16.62
CA ILE A 323 -9.19 15.93 15.58
C ILE A 323 -8.12 14.93 16.00
N LYS A 324 -7.82 13.92 15.14
CA LYS A 324 -6.72 12.99 15.33
C LYS A 324 -5.50 13.51 14.55
N ILE A 325 -4.40 13.74 15.25
CA ILE A 325 -3.17 14.29 14.67
C ILE A 325 -2.36 13.12 14.15
N ASP A 326 -2.07 13.16 12.84
CA ASP A 326 -1.40 12.09 12.11
C ASP A 326 -0.04 11.72 12.70
N GLY A 327 0.26 10.43 12.65
CA GLY A 327 1.49 9.86 13.15
C GLY A 327 2.77 10.44 12.54
N SER A 328 2.73 11.02 11.34
CA SER A 328 3.89 11.67 10.71
C SER A 328 4.40 12.87 11.51
N LEU A 329 3.51 13.61 12.17
CA LEU A 329 3.85 14.73 13.05
C LEU A 329 4.20 14.27 14.47
N ILE A 330 3.64 13.16 14.93
CA ILE A 330 3.78 12.69 16.31
C ILE A 330 5.05 11.85 16.50
N ARG A 331 5.44 11.05 15.51
CA ARG A 331 6.53 10.05 15.60
C ARG A 331 7.82 10.60 16.21
N ASP A 332 8.23 11.79 15.81
CA ASP A 332 9.47 12.43 16.24
C ASP A 332 9.26 13.79 16.93
N VAL A 333 8.06 14.06 17.42
CA VAL A 333 7.66 15.33 18.07
C VAL A 333 8.59 15.72 19.22
N HIS A 334 9.19 14.75 19.90
CA HIS A 334 10.10 14.96 21.03
C HIS A 334 11.52 15.39 20.61
N THR A 335 11.90 15.19 19.34
CA THR A 335 13.25 15.51 18.83
C THR A 335 13.22 16.51 17.66
N ASN A 336 12.08 16.69 17.01
CA ASN A 336 11.92 17.56 15.85
C ASN A 336 11.18 18.86 16.25
N PRO A 337 11.87 20.01 16.34
CA PRO A 337 11.24 21.25 16.77
C PRO A 337 10.18 21.78 15.79
N VAL A 338 10.26 21.41 14.51
CA VAL A 338 9.27 21.81 13.48
C VAL A 338 7.97 21.05 13.73
N HIS A 339 8.03 19.73 13.96
CA HIS A 339 6.85 18.93 14.27
C HIS A 339 6.26 19.32 15.63
N ALA A 340 7.07 19.59 16.65
CA ALA A 340 6.59 20.09 17.93
C ALA A 340 5.81 21.41 17.78
N ALA A 341 6.34 22.37 17.02
CA ALA A 341 5.67 23.64 16.77
C ALA A 341 4.35 23.48 15.96
N ALA A 342 4.32 22.55 15.00
CA ALA A 342 3.11 22.22 14.24
C ALA A 342 2.03 21.62 15.17
N VAL A 343 2.39 20.62 15.96
CA VAL A 343 1.47 19.97 16.94
C VAL A 343 0.97 20.97 17.97
N GLU A 344 1.82 21.85 18.49
CA GLU A 344 1.45 22.92 19.42
C GLU A 344 0.43 23.88 18.79
N SER A 345 0.65 24.27 17.54
CA SER A 345 -0.28 25.13 16.80
C SER A 345 -1.65 24.48 16.59
N ILE A 346 -1.68 23.18 16.26
CA ILE A 346 -2.92 22.39 16.13
C ILE A 346 -3.64 22.33 17.50
N ALA A 347 -2.91 22.02 18.58
CA ALA A 347 -3.47 21.95 19.93
C ALA A 347 -4.08 23.31 20.37
N LEU A 348 -3.39 24.41 20.09
CA LEU A 348 -3.87 25.75 20.41
C LEU A 348 -5.14 26.11 19.62
N MET A 349 -5.16 25.84 18.32
CA MET A 349 -6.33 26.02 17.48
C MET A 349 -7.52 25.20 17.99
N ALA A 350 -7.32 23.91 18.18
CA ALA A 350 -8.36 22.99 18.67
C ALA A 350 -8.97 23.47 20.00
N ARG A 351 -8.12 23.88 20.95
CA ARG A 351 -8.55 24.44 22.23
C ARG A 351 -9.41 25.68 22.07
N ARG A 352 -9.05 26.61 21.16
CA ARG A 352 -9.83 27.82 20.91
C ARG A 352 -11.18 27.53 20.26
N LEU A 353 -11.28 26.47 19.50
CA LEU A 353 -12.51 26.02 18.85
C LEU A 353 -13.35 25.07 19.71
N GLY A 354 -12.86 24.68 20.89
CA GLY A 354 -13.53 23.69 21.78
C GLY A 354 -13.49 22.26 21.21
N ILE A 355 -12.47 21.94 20.40
CA ILE A 355 -12.27 20.64 19.75
C ILE A 355 -11.27 19.82 20.56
N TYR A 356 -11.56 18.54 20.81
CA TYR A 356 -10.61 17.62 21.40
C TYR A 356 -9.56 17.17 20.40
N THR A 357 -8.37 16.79 20.91
CA THR A 357 -7.28 16.29 20.08
C THR A 357 -6.82 14.92 20.53
N VAL A 358 -6.51 14.05 19.59
CA VAL A 358 -5.87 12.74 19.78
C VAL A 358 -4.50 12.78 19.10
N ALA A 359 -3.43 12.40 19.81
CA ALA A 359 -2.14 12.12 19.19
C ALA A 359 -2.08 10.65 18.80
N GLU A 360 -1.82 10.38 17.55
CA GLU A 360 -1.66 9.02 17.04
C GLU A 360 -0.20 8.57 17.07
N PHE A 361 0.03 7.28 16.87
CA PHE A 361 1.37 6.70 16.79
C PHE A 361 2.30 7.00 17.98
N VAL A 362 1.75 7.13 19.18
CA VAL A 362 2.55 7.27 20.40
C VAL A 362 3.26 5.94 20.68
N HIS A 363 4.56 5.87 20.41
CA HIS A 363 5.34 4.63 20.43
C HIS A 363 6.35 4.56 21.56
N SER A 364 6.56 5.65 22.31
CA SER A 364 7.50 5.70 23.43
C SER A 364 7.02 6.64 24.54
N GLN A 365 7.65 6.53 25.72
CA GLN A 365 7.38 7.40 26.84
C GLN A 365 7.72 8.86 26.54
N GLU A 366 8.81 9.12 25.82
CA GLU A 366 9.27 10.48 25.48
C GLU A 366 8.25 11.18 24.56
N VAL A 367 7.72 10.46 23.59
CA VAL A 367 6.63 10.97 22.72
C VAL A 367 5.40 11.25 23.57
N PHE A 368 4.97 10.31 24.43
CA PHE A 368 3.80 10.49 25.27
C PHE A 368 3.93 11.72 26.18
N GLU A 369 5.06 11.88 26.88
CA GLU A 369 5.29 13.04 27.76
C GLU A 369 5.30 14.36 26.99
N THR A 370 5.79 14.35 25.75
CA THR A 370 5.80 15.53 24.89
C THR A 370 4.40 15.91 24.46
N VAL A 371 3.59 14.98 23.95
CA VAL A 371 2.20 15.27 23.54
C VAL A 371 1.35 15.74 24.73
N ARG A 372 1.56 15.18 25.94
CA ARG A 372 0.92 15.62 27.16
C ARG A 372 1.29 17.07 27.51
N LYS A 373 2.58 17.43 27.43
CA LYS A 373 3.07 18.79 27.67
C LYS A 373 2.52 19.81 26.68
N LEU A 374 2.31 19.40 25.43
CA LEU A 374 1.71 20.23 24.39
C LEU A 374 0.19 20.42 24.57
N GLY A 375 -0.40 19.75 25.57
CA GLY A 375 -1.81 19.90 25.92
C GLY A 375 -2.76 19.14 24.99
N ILE A 376 -2.32 18.05 24.40
CA ILE A 376 -3.16 17.10 23.67
C ILE A 376 -4.05 16.34 24.65
N HIS A 377 -5.33 16.17 24.35
CA HIS A 377 -6.31 15.60 25.27
C HIS A 377 -6.21 14.08 25.39
N TYR A 378 -5.97 13.41 24.25
CA TYR A 378 -5.94 11.95 24.18
C TYR A 378 -4.71 11.47 23.43
N ALA A 379 -4.31 10.22 23.67
CA ALA A 379 -3.18 9.58 23.02
C ALA A 379 -3.50 8.14 22.65
N GLN A 380 -3.01 7.71 21.48
CA GLN A 380 -3.12 6.37 20.94
C GLN A 380 -1.77 5.91 20.38
N GLY A 381 -1.42 4.66 20.61
CA GLY A 381 -0.20 4.08 20.05
C GLY A 381 0.24 2.84 20.79
N TYR A 382 1.22 2.15 20.22
CA TYR A 382 1.68 0.86 20.75
C TYR A 382 2.34 0.96 22.13
N TYR A 383 2.83 2.11 22.49
CA TYR A 383 3.32 2.34 23.87
C TYR A 383 2.22 2.24 24.91
N LEU A 384 0.99 2.67 24.57
CA LEU A 384 -0.16 2.66 25.48
C LEU A 384 -0.99 1.37 25.33
N GLY A 385 -1.16 0.88 24.10
CA GLY A 385 -1.90 -0.34 23.81
C GLY A 385 -1.94 -0.65 22.33
N ALA A 386 -1.66 -1.90 21.99
CA ALA A 386 -1.82 -2.38 20.63
C ALA A 386 -3.29 -2.77 20.36
N PRO A 387 -3.73 -2.79 19.09
CA PRO A 387 -5.04 -3.33 18.72
C PRO A 387 -5.18 -4.77 19.18
N GLN A 388 -6.31 -5.10 19.80
CA GLN A 388 -6.60 -6.45 20.31
C GLN A 388 -8.09 -6.80 20.15
N PRO A 389 -8.45 -8.11 20.14
CA PRO A 389 -9.84 -8.51 19.90
C PRO A 389 -10.80 -8.23 21.05
N GLN A 390 -10.31 -7.85 22.23
CA GLN A 390 -11.11 -7.61 23.43
C GLN A 390 -10.90 -6.19 23.97
N VAL A 391 -11.88 -5.68 24.72
CA VAL A 391 -11.72 -4.47 25.55
C VAL A 391 -10.72 -4.75 26.68
N LEU A 392 -9.94 -3.72 27.05
CA LEU A 392 -9.05 -3.79 28.22
C LEU A 392 -9.84 -3.85 29.52
#